data_621e859257bfdc6e09c327778e996714
#
_entry.id   621e859257bfdc6e09c327778e996714
#
_cell.length_a   1.000
_cell.length_b   1.000
_cell.length_c   1.000
_cell.angle_alpha   90.00
_cell.angle_beta   90.00
_cell.angle_gamma   90.00
#
_symmetry.space_group_name_H-M   'P 1'
#
loop_
_entity.id
_entity.type
_entity.pdbx_description
1 polymer ?
#
loop_
_entity_poly.entity_id
_entity_poly.type
_entity_poly.pdbx_seq_one_letter_code
_entity_poly.pdbx_strand_id
1 'polypeptide(L)'
;MRRTTVVVMVTAAVTALLIGAVVTSIDAQSPAGMRLYAFSSGALTIAKSALQAGAPSSPPIQVPVGFFVVRHPRGTVLFDTGNNDRIITDPGYWGEFVKALNPVRTPDVAIDAQLGRIGLKPDDITYVVVGHLHLDHGGNVAKFPNSTLIVQKDEIRNAFWPEPGTSGPYIPGDFWPLRSDPGGPLANRYKMFQLEGDFDVFGDNSVVVRRWVGHTPGSQMMIVRLPKTGTVILTSDNVYFRDNVTKNLLPDVSLAYSPTGILNAYQWIREMQAREKAEFFTAHDPDAFKAMKKAPEFYE
;
A
#
# COMPACT_ATOMS: atom_id res chain seq x y z
N MET A 1 -9.20 -63.62 67.03
CA MET A 1 -8.43 -62.38 66.81
C MET A 1 -8.90 -61.75 65.45
N ARG A 2 -9.78 -60.75 65.54
CA ARG A 2 -10.25 -60.04 64.34
C ARG A 2 -9.43 -58.73 64.15
N ARG A 3 -8.76 -58.59 63.06
CA ARG A 3 -8.01 -57.37 62.69
C ARG A 3 -8.98 -56.45 61.99
N THR A 4 -9.22 -55.29 62.54
CA THR A 4 -10.03 -54.22 62.00
C THR A 4 -9.11 -53.31 61.17
N THR A 5 -9.33 -53.26 59.85
CA THR A 5 -8.60 -52.38 58.96
C THR A 5 -9.33 -51.02 58.87
N VAL A 6 -8.68 -49.96 59.30
CA VAL A 6 -9.19 -48.59 59.19
C VAL A 6 -8.76 -48.04 57.85
N VAL A 7 -9.74 -47.72 57.03
CA VAL A 7 -9.50 -47.01 55.71
C VAL A 7 -9.62 -45.51 55.99
N VAL A 8 -8.52 -44.81 55.85
CA VAL A 8 -8.49 -43.34 55.89
C VAL A 8 -8.72 -42.82 54.47
N MET A 9 -9.90 -42.23 54.23
CA MET A 9 -10.13 -41.45 52.97
C MET A 9 -9.53 -40.06 53.13
N VAL A 10 -8.52 -39.77 52.30
CA VAL A 10 -8.00 -38.40 52.13
C VAL A 10 -8.74 -37.78 50.98
N THR A 11 -9.62 -36.83 51.29
CA THR A 11 -10.32 -35.99 50.29
C THR A 11 -9.40 -34.80 49.91
N ALA A 12 -8.79 -34.84 48.75
CA ALA A 12 -8.04 -33.73 48.21
C ALA A 12 -9.03 -32.76 47.53
N ALA A 13 -9.27 -31.63 48.17
CA ALA A 13 -10.02 -30.52 47.55
C ALA A 13 -9.10 -29.78 46.58
N VAL A 14 -9.31 -29.97 45.26
CA VAL A 14 -8.64 -29.20 44.22
C VAL A 14 -9.40 -27.89 44.04
N THR A 15 -8.88 -26.81 44.61
CA THR A 15 -9.39 -25.46 44.40
C THR A 15 -8.80 -24.96 43.08
N ALA A 16 -9.56 -25.01 42.00
CA ALA A 16 -9.18 -24.40 40.70
C ALA A 16 -9.33 -22.88 40.82
N LEU A 17 -8.23 -22.17 40.99
CA LEU A 17 -8.17 -20.72 40.83
C LEU A 17 -8.28 -20.40 39.30
N LEU A 18 -9.46 -20.03 38.84
CA LEU A 18 -9.66 -19.38 37.54
C LEU A 18 -9.13 -17.96 37.64
N ILE A 19 -7.85 -17.77 37.29
CA ILE A 19 -7.31 -16.45 36.98
C ILE A 19 -7.84 -16.10 35.58
N GLY A 20 -8.96 -15.41 35.55
CA GLY A 20 -9.45 -14.73 34.34
C GLY A 20 -8.45 -13.62 33.98
N ALA A 21 -7.55 -13.90 33.03
CA ALA A 21 -6.78 -12.84 32.37
C ALA A 21 -7.77 -11.98 31.62
N VAL A 22 -8.17 -10.85 32.19
CA VAL A 22 -8.81 -9.77 31.42
C VAL A 22 -7.74 -9.26 30.50
N VAL A 23 -7.74 -9.76 29.25
CA VAL A 23 -7.01 -9.16 28.15
C VAL A 23 -7.74 -7.85 27.87
N THR A 24 -7.36 -6.79 28.57
CA THR A 24 -7.69 -5.44 28.12
C THR A 24 -6.95 -5.26 26.81
N SER A 25 -7.66 -5.34 25.69
CA SER A 25 -7.18 -4.79 24.43
C SER A 25 -6.89 -3.32 24.74
N ILE A 26 -5.62 -2.99 24.90
CA ILE A 26 -5.17 -1.60 24.82
C ILE A 26 -5.44 -1.23 23.39
N ASP A 27 -6.60 -0.60 23.13
CA ASP A 27 -6.83 0.13 21.90
C ASP A 27 -5.72 1.18 21.86
N ALA A 28 -4.65 0.89 21.12
CA ALA A 28 -3.57 1.83 20.93
C ALA A 28 -4.16 3.05 20.23
N GLN A 29 -4.43 4.08 21.00
CA GLN A 29 -5.02 5.30 20.51
C GLN A 29 -4.03 5.94 19.55
N SER A 30 -4.46 6.15 18.30
CA SER A 30 -3.62 6.77 17.27
C SER A 30 -3.04 8.09 17.76
N PRO A 31 -1.75 8.38 17.51
CA PRO A 31 -1.13 9.61 17.96
C PRO A 31 -1.88 10.85 17.49
N ALA A 32 -2.07 11.82 18.40
CA ALA A 32 -2.70 13.09 18.06
C ALA A 32 -1.91 13.83 16.98
N GLY A 33 -2.62 14.53 16.08
CA GLY A 33 -2.00 15.32 15.02
C GLY A 33 -1.58 14.53 13.78
N MET A 34 -1.90 13.24 13.71
CA MET A 34 -1.74 12.48 12.46
C MET A 34 -2.66 13.02 11.37
N ARG A 35 -2.14 13.08 10.13
CA ARG A 35 -2.91 13.54 8.97
C ARG A 35 -2.60 12.69 7.75
N LEU A 36 -3.64 12.32 7.01
CA LEU A 36 -3.53 11.63 5.72
C LEU A 36 -3.98 12.57 4.61
N TYR A 37 -3.12 12.75 3.62
CA TYR A 37 -3.36 13.56 2.43
C TYR A 37 -3.40 12.67 1.20
N ALA A 38 -4.36 12.94 0.29
CA ALA A 38 -4.44 12.29 -1.01
C ALA A 38 -3.97 13.26 -2.11
N PHE A 39 -3.20 12.72 -3.06
CA PHE A 39 -2.64 13.41 -4.21
C PHE A 39 -2.86 12.62 -5.50
N SER A 40 -2.57 13.24 -6.63
CA SER A 40 -2.50 12.55 -7.91
C SER A 40 -1.29 13.03 -8.71
N SER A 41 -0.54 12.09 -9.30
CA SER A 41 0.50 12.35 -10.29
C SER A 41 -0.06 12.39 -11.73
N GLY A 42 -1.33 12.77 -11.88
CA GLY A 42 -2.03 12.83 -13.15
C GLY A 42 -3.04 11.71 -13.34
N ALA A 43 -3.24 11.30 -14.58
CA ALA A 43 -4.19 10.25 -14.93
C ALA A 43 -3.64 9.39 -16.07
N LEU A 44 -4.15 8.18 -16.19
CA LEU A 44 -3.94 7.25 -17.28
C LEU A 44 -5.25 7.04 -18.04
N THR A 45 -5.17 6.71 -19.33
CA THR A 45 -6.32 6.35 -20.16
C THR A 45 -6.27 4.84 -20.43
N ILE A 46 -7.26 4.09 -19.96
CA ILE A 46 -7.27 2.64 -20.04
C ILE A 46 -8.69 2.10 -20.29
N ALA A 47 -8.81 0.95 -20.94
CA ALA A 47 -10.08 0.26 -21.05
C ALA A 47 -10.60 -0.13 -19.65
N LYS A 48 -11.84 0.20 -19.33
CA LYS A 48 -12.41 -0.16 -18.02
C LYS A 48 -12.38 -1.66 -17.76
N SER A 49 -12.55 -2.45 -18.84
CA SER A 49 -12.51 -3.93 -18.78
C SER A 49 -11.17 -4.48 -18.30
N ALA A 50 -10.06 -3.75 -18.47
CA ALA A 50 -8.77 -4.17 -17.93
C ALA A 50 -8.74 -4.13 -16.40
N LEU A 51 -9.45 -3.18 -15.80
CA LEU A 51 -9.48 -2.95 -14.35
C LEU A 51 -10.69 -3.60 -13.65
N GLN A 52 -11.70 -4.01 -14.43
CA GLN A 52 -12.94 -4.56 -13.91
C GLN A 52 -13.58 -5.54 -14.91
N ALA A 53 -13.59 -6.82 -14.58
CA ALA A 53 -14.19 -7.85 -15.41
C ALA A 53 -15.66 -7.55 -15.73
N GLY A 54 -16.04 -7.77 -16.98
CA GLY A 54 -17.40 -7.51 -17.47
C GLY A 54 -17.73 -6.05 -17.77
N ALA A 55 -16.82 -5.12 -17.49
CA ALA A 55 -16.99 -3.73 -17.90
C ALA A 55 -16.73 -3.55 -19.41
N PRO A 56 -17.27 -2.46 -20.04
CA PRO A 56 -16.99 -2.15 -21.44
C PRO A 56 -15.48 -1.88 -21.66
N SER A 57 -14.95 -2.34 -22.80
CA SER A 57 -13.60 -2.03 -23.24
C SER A 57 -13.48 -0.68 -23.97
N SER A 58 -14.60 -0.14 -24.45
CA SER A 58 -14.66 1.10 -25.23
C SER A 58 -15.92 1.90 -24.88
N PRO A 59 -15.86 3.24 -24.80
CA PRO A 59 -14.62 4.03 -24.88
C PRO A 59 -13.72 3.80 -23.64
N PRO A 60 -12.40 4.01 -23.77
CA PRO A 60 -11.51 3.96 -22.62
C PRO A 60 -11.85 5.08 -21.64
N ILE A 61 -11.51 4.89 -20.38
CA ILE A 61 -11.75 5.86 -19.32
C ILE A 61 -10.43 6.47 -18.82
N GLN A 62 -10.51 7.67 -18.26
CA GLN A 62 -9.41 8.23 -17.49
C GLN A 62 -9.50 7.78 -16.03
N VAL A 63 -8.41 7.25 -15.52
CA VAL A 63 -8.24 6.86 -14.11
C VAL A 63 -7.16 7.73 -13.47
N PRO A 64 -7.35 8.24 -12.25
CA PRO A 64 -6.31 8.97 -11.53
C PRO A 64 -5.13 8.05 -11.22
N VAL A 65 -3.97 8.63 -10.98
CA VAL A 65 -2.81 7.94 -10.39
C VAL A 65 -2.60 8.52 -9.00
N GLY A 66 -3.28 7.92 -8.03
CA GLY A 66 -3.33 8.38 -6.66
C GLY A 66 -2.08 7.95 -5.87
N PHE A 67 -1.59 8.86 -5.03
CA PHE A 67 -0.60 8.56 -4.00
C PHE A 67 -0.93 9.31 -2.71
N PHE A 68 -0.33 8.91 -1.58
CA PHE A 68 -0.78 9.38 -0.29
C PHE A 68 0.39 9.76 0.61
N VAL A 69 0.19 10.77 1.47
CA VAL A 69 1.16 11.17 2.48
C VAL A 69 0.52 11.09 3.86
N VAL A 70 1.17 10.38 4.77
CA VAL A 70 0.82 10.36 6.19
C VAL A 70 1.82 11.20 6.97
N ARG A 71 1.38 12.29 7.59
CA ARG A 71 2.16 12.97 8.62
C ARG A 71 1.89 12.31 9.97
N HIS A 72 2.96 11.80 10.57
CA HIS A 72 2.95 11.23 11.90
C HIS A 72 3.93 12.01 12.79
N PRO A 73 3.72 12.15 14.12
CA PRO A 73 4.64 12.89 15.00
C PRO A 73 6.11 12.43 14.92
N ARG A 74 6.36 11.17 14.53
CA ARG A 74 7.71 10.57 14.43
C ARG A 74 8.26 10.53 13.01
N GLY A 75 7.58 11.08 12.00
CA GLY A 75 8.06 11.13 10.63
C GLY A 75 6.96 11.16 9.59
N THR A 76 7.31 11.37 8.34
CA THR A 76 6.39 11.44 7.20
C THR A 76 6.53 10.19 6.35
N VAL A 77 5.40 9.54 6.05
CA VAL A 77 5.33 8.36 5.17
C VAL A 77 4.69 8.76 3.85
N LEU A 78 5.35 8.47 2.75
CA LEU A 78 4.79 8.53 1.41
C LEU A 78 4.38 7.12 0.99
N PHE A 79 3.13 6.91 0.60
CA PHE A 79 2.63 5.65 0.04
C PHE A 79 2.38 5.80 -1.45
N ASP A 80 3.12 5.03 -2.24
CA ASP A 80 3.33 5.14 -3.67
C ASP A 80 3.95 6.48 -4.10
N THR A 81 4.55 6.53 -5.27
CA THR A 81 5.27 7.71 -5.78
C THR A 81 4.75 8.22 -7.12
N GLY A 82 3.67 7.62 -7.59
CA GLY A 82 3.02 8.01 -8.84
C GLY A 82 3.85 7.76 -10.09
N ASN A 83 3.43 8.40 -11.19
CA ASN A 83 4.13 8.39 -12.46
C ASN A 83 5.52 9.05 -12.34
N ASN A 84 6.51 8.51 -13.05
CA ASN A 84 7.82 9.16 -13.09
C ASN A 84 7.73 10.55 -13.75
N ASP A 85 8.18 11.59 -13.06
CA ASP A 85 8.13 12.98 -13.55
C ASP A 85 8.93 13.17 -14.85
N ARG A 86 9.85 12.26 -15.18
CA ARG A 86 10.61 12.31 -16.41
C ARG A 86 9.72 12.25 -17.65
N ILE A 87 8.54 11.61 -17.59
CA ILE A 87 7.59 11.59 -18.71
C ILE A 87 7.09 13.00 -19.13
N ILE A 88 7.21 13.99 -18.24
CA ILE A 88 6.83 15.39 -18.53
C ILE A 88 7.80 16.01 -19.52
N THR A 89 9.08 15.76 -19.37
CA THR A 89 10.16 16.34 -20.20
C THR A 89 10.67 15.38 -21.27
N ASP A 90 10.53 14.08 -21.08
CA ASP A 90 10.89 13.01 -22.01
C ASP A 90 9.68 12.12 -22.28
N PRO A 91 8.82 12.49 -23.24
CA PRO A 91 7.60 11.73 -23.54
C PRO A 91 7.84 10.27 -23.96
N GLY A 92 9.05 9.94 -24.40
CA GLY A 92 9.44 8.58 -24.80
C GLY A 92 9.92 7.69 -23.66
N TYR A 93 10.03 8.22 -22.43
CA TYR A 93 10.62 7.49 -21.29
C TYR A 93 9.95 6.16 -20.98
N TRP A 94 8.62 6.08 -21.11
CA TRP A 94 7.86 4.84 -20.92
C TRP A 94 7.76 3.96 -22.17
N GLY A 95 8.42 4.34 -23.28
CA GLY A 95 8.36 3.58 -24.53
C GLY A 95 6.90 3.42 -25.03
N GLU A 96 6.49 2.19 -25.34
CA GLU A 96 5.14 1.91 -25.85
C GLU A 96 4.02 2.16 -24.81
N PHE A 97 4.33 2.15 -23.51
CA PHE A 97 3.33 2.45 -22.49
C PHE A 97 2.78 3.88 -22.58
N VAL A 98 3.55 4.84 -23.12
CA VAL A 98 3.03 6.20 -23.37
C VAL A 98 1.85 6.17 -24.32
N LYS A 99 1.92 5.37 -25.39
CA LYS A 99 0.82 5.24 -26.35
C LYS A 99 -0.35 4.45 -25.78
N ALA A 100 -0.04 3.38 -25.03
CA ALA A 100 -1.05 2.49 -24.47
C ALA A 100 -1.87 3.16 -23.34
N LEU A 101 -1.24 3.99 -22.51
CA LEU A 101 -1.84 4.56 -21.32
C LEU A 101 -2.12 6.07 -21.41
N ASN A 102 -1.59 6.75 -22.43
CA ASN A 102 -1.76 8.18 -22.66
C ASN A 102 -1.74 9.04 -21.38
N PRO A 103 -0.63 9.04 -20.59
CA PRO A 103 -0.57 9.69 -19.30
C PRO A 103 -0.74 11.21 -19.38
N VAL A 104 -1.41 11.82 -18.39
CA VAL A 104 -1.36 13.26 -18.18
C VAL A 104 0.06 13.65 -17.76
N ARG A 105 0.66 14.62 -18.44
CA ARG A 105 2.09 14.97 -18.33
C ARG A 105 2.31 16.49 -18.17
N THR A 106 1.51 17.14 -17.34
CA THR A 106 1.65 18.57 -17.06
C THR A 106 2.58 18.79 -15.86
N PRO A 107 3.32 19.92 -15.78
CA PRO A 107 4.27 20.16 -14.67
C PRO A 107 3.64 20.15 -13.27
N ASP A 108 2.37 20.48 -13.15
CA ASP A 108 1.64 20.53 -11.90
C ASP A 108 1.37 19.13 -11.28
N VAL A 109 1.43 18.04 -12.10
CA VAL A 109 1.27 16.67 -11.60
C VAL A 109 2.58 16.06 -11.11
N ALA A 110 3.73 16.73 -11.32
CA ALA A 110 5.01 16.27 -10.79
C ALA A 110 4.96 16.09 -9.27
N ILE A 111 5.61 15.04 -8.76
CA ILE A 111 5.54 14.72 -7.34
C ILE A 111 6.04 15.86 -6.45
N ASP A 112 7.08 16.59 -6.89
CA ASP A 112 7.61 17.74 -6.16
C ASP A 112 6.58 18.87 -6.06
N ALA A 113 5.87 19.16 -7.17
CA ALA A 113 4.80 20.15 -7.20
C ALA A 113 3.63 19.75 -6.29
N GLN A 114 3.28 18.47 -6.30
CA GLN A 114 2.20 17.94 -5.46
C GLN A 114 2.57 18.00 -3.97
N LEU A 115 3.77 17.55 -3.57
CA LEU A 115 4.26 17.66 -2.18
C LEU A 115 4.31 19.13 -1.71
N GLY A 116 4.71 20.04 -2.60
CA GLY A 116 4.74 21.48 -2.35
C GLY A 116 3.39 22.07 -1.93
N ARG A 117 2.25 21.48 -2.30
CA ARG A 117 0.89 21.91 -1.90
C ARG A 117 0.64 21.85 -0.38
N ILE A 118 1.44 21.03 0.33
CA ILE A 118 1.39 20.93 1.79
C ILE A 118 2.72 21.35 2.44
N GLY A 119 3.57 22.06 1.68
CA GLY A 119 4.85 22.59 2.17
C GLY A 119 5.91 21.52 2.40
N LEU A 120 5.85 20.39 1.67
CA LEU A 120 6.86 19.33 1.72
C LEU A 120 7.70 19.33 0.44
N LYS A 121 8.91 18.81 0.58
CA LYS A 121 9.84 18.45 -0.50
C LYS A 121 10.29 17.00 -0.29
N PRO A 122 10.92 16.34 -1.27
CA PRO A 122 11.37 14.94 -1.15
C PRO A 122 12.22 14.67 0.11
N ASP A 123 13.08 15.60 0.51
CA ASP A 123 13.92 15.45 1.70
C ASP A 123 13.15 15.41 3.04
N ASP A 124 11.89 15.85 3.06
CA ASP A 124 11.05 15.83 4.27
C ASP A 124 10.32 14.48 4.45
N ILE A 125 10.48 13.56 3.49
CA ILE A 125 9.90 12.22 3.55
C ILE A 125 10.85 11.28 4.30
N THR A 126 10.36 10.70 5.41
CA THR A 126 11.12 9.77 6.25
C THR A 126 11.10 8.36 5.67
N TYR A 127 9.92 7.92 5.24
CA TYR A 127 9.68 6.58 4.68
C TYR A 127 8.94 6.69 3.36
N VAL A 128 9.39 5.93 2.37
CA VAL A 128 8.64 5.67 1.14
C VAL A 128 8.18 4.24 1.19
N VAL A 129 6.88 4.02 1.16
CA VAL A 129 6.26 2.69 1.06
C VAL A 129 5.67 2.58 -0.33
N VAL A 130 6.08 1.61 -1.11
CA VAL A 130 5.47 1.36 -2.42
C VAL A 130 4.55 0.16 -2.34
N GLY A 131 3.33 0.29 -2.85
CA GLY A 131 2.41 -0.84 -2.98
C GLY A 131 3.00 -1.92 -3.89
N HIS A 132 3.67 -1.48 -4.96
CA HIS A 132 4.49 -2.28 -5.89
C HIS A 132 5.31 -1.35 -6.80
N LEU A 133 6.15 -1.90 -7.70
CA LEU A 133 7.10 -1.10 -8.50
C LEU A 133 6.67 -0.89 -9.97
N HIS A 134 5.39 -0.99 -10.31
CA HIS A 134 4.94 -0.58 -11.64
C HIS A 134 5.11 0.93 -11.84
N LEU A 135 5.12 1.34 -13.11
CA LEU A 135 5.47 2.67 -13.60
C LEU A 135 4.68 3.83 -12.98
N ASP A 136 3.48 3.57 -12.49
CA ASP A 136 2.56 4.54 -11.91
C ASP A 136 2.47 4.48 -10.37
N HIS A 137 3.24 3.60 -9.72
CA HIS A 137 3.37 3.49 -8.26
C HIS A 137 4.81 3.70 -7.81
N GLY A 138 5.77 3.05 -8.47
CA GLY A 138 7.20 3.17 -8.19
C GLY A 138 7.93 4.25 -8.98
N GLY A 139 7.24 5.03 -9.81
CA GLY A 139 7.86 5.88 -10.81
C GLY A 139 8.91 6.87 -10.31
N ASN A 140 8.71 7.44 -9.12
CA ASN A 140 9.61 8.44 -8.55
C ASN A 140 10.43 7.95 -7.34
N VAL A 141 10.52 6.64 -7.06
CA VAL A 141 11.24 6.13 -5.87
C VAL A 141 12.68 6.65 -5.77
N ALA A 142 13.35 6.86 -6.91
CA ALA A 142 14.71 7.37 -6.96
C ALA A 142 14.85 8.86 -6.57
N LYS A 143 13.77 9.60 -6.42
CA LYS A 143 13.77 10.99 -5.94
C LYS A 143 13.92 11.12 -4.44
N PHE A 144 13.88 10.02 -3.68
CA PHE A 144 13.87 10.00 -2.22
C PHE A 144 15.12 9.34 -1.61
N PRO A 145 16.35 9.81 -1.93
CA PRO A 145 17.57 9.17 -1.48
C PRO A 145 17.79 9.26 0.04
N ASN A 146 17.17 10.22 0.70
CA ASN A 146 17.27 10.42 2.15
C ASN A 146 16.22 9.64 2.95
N SER A 147 15.21 9.08 2.27
CA SER A 147 14.17 8.25 2.87
C SER A 147 14.59 6.79 3.00
N THR A 148 13.92 6.05 3.87
CA THR A 148 13.99 4.58 3.86
C THR A 148 12.86 4.03 2.99
N LEU A 149 13.21 3.37 1.88
CA LEU A 149 12.24 2.65 1.04
C LEU A 149 11.84 1.35 1.74
N ILE A 150 10.54 1.17 1.95
CA ILE A 150 9.94 -0.04 2.52
C ILE A 150 9.20 -0.78 1.40
N VAL A 151 9.67 -1.97 1.07
CA VAL A 151 9.17 -2.76 -0.06
C VAL A 151 9.30 -4.26 0.26
N GLN A 152 8.41 -5.09 -0.28
CA GLN A 152 8.55 -6.54 -0.13
C GLN A 152 9.73 -7.06 -0.96
N LYS A 153 10.45 -8.04 -0.43
CA LYS A 153 11.59 -8.68 -1.12
C LYS A 153 11.18 -9.33 -2.43
N ASP A 154 9.99 -9.94 -2.46
CA ASP A 154 9.44 -10.54 -3.67
C ASP A 154 9.16 -9.50 -4.76
N GLU A 155 8.82 -8.26 -4.40
CA GLU A 155 8.63 -7.17 -5.35
C GLU A 155 9.95 -6.76 -6.00
N ILE A 156 11.00 -6.58 -5.19
CA ILE A 156 12.36 -6.31 -5.69
C ILE A 156 12.81 -7.43 -6.61
N ARG A 157 12.63 -8.69 -6.18
CA ARG A 157 12.99 -9.83 -7.01
C ARG A 157 12.27 -9.82 -8.35
N ASN A 158 10.94 -9.61 -8.35
CA ASN A 158 10.15 -9.61 -9.57
C ASN A 158 10.47 -8.42 -10.48
N ALA A 159 10.70 -7.22 -9.93
CA ALA A 159 11.03 -6.03 -10.72
C ALA A 159 12.40 -6.18 -11.41
N PHE A 160 13.40 -6.77 -10.75
CA PHE A 160 14.75 -6.94 -11.31
C PHE A 160 14.91 -8.21 -12.14
N TRP A 161 14.16 -9.28 -11.86
CA TRP A 161 14.15 -10.58 -12.53
C TRP A 161 12.75 -11.13 -12.66
N PRO A 162 11.92 -10.53 -13.54
CA PRO A 162 10.53 -10.97 -13.69
C PRO A 162 10.47 -12.42 -14.18
N GLU A 163 9.58 -13.20 -13.60
CA GLU A 163 9.25 -14.52 -14.12
C GLU A 163 8.54 -14.38 -15.48
N PRO A 164 8.65 -15.36 -16.39
CA PRO A 164 7.94 -15.32 -17.66
C PRO A 164 6.43 -15.05 -17.46
N GLY A 165 5.90 -14.02 -18.12
CA GLY A 165 4.50 -13.62 -18.01
C GLY A 165 4.19 -12.67 -16.83
N THR A 166 5.16 -12.33 -15.99
CA THR A 166 4.97 -11.36 -14.88
C THR A 166 5.70 -10.04 -15.08
N SER A 167 6.23 -9.84 -16.28
CA SER A 167 7.04 -8.65 -16.63
C SER A 167 6.27 -7.35 -16.69
N GLY A 168 5.02 -7.27 -16.29
CA GLY A 168 4.19 -6.09 -16.13
C GLY A 168 4.76 -4.72 -16.56
N PRO A 169 4.12 -3.61 -16.28
CA PRO A 169 4.65 -2.29 -16.68
C PRO A 169 5.76 -1.80 -15.73
N TYR A 170 6.82 -2.60 -15.56
CA TYR A 170 8.03 -2.18 -14.87
C TYR A 170 8.93 -1.38 -15.80
N ILE A 171 9.32 -0.18 -15.39
CA ILE A 171 10.29 0.66 -16.10
C ILE A 171 11.64 0.58 -15.38
N PRO A 172 12.65 -0.10 -15.93
CA PRO A 172 13.93 -0.28 -15.23
C PRO A 172 14.56 1.04 -14.77
N GLY A 173 14.42 2.12 -15.54
CA GLY A 173 14.93 3.44 -15.19
C GLY A 173 14.36 4.01 -13.88
N ASP A 174 13.18 3.56 -13.41
CA ASP A 174 12.56 4.03 -12.18
C ASP A 174 13.26 3.46 -10.95
N PHE A 175 13.62 2.18 -10.96
CA PHE A 175 14.12 1.47 -9.79
C PHE A 175 15.57 0.98 -9.89
N TRP A 176 16.18 0.91 -11.07
CA TRP A 176 17.61 0.56 -11.19
C TRP A 176 18.55 1.49 -10.41
N PRO A 177 18.26 2.80 -10.26
CA PRO A 177 19.08 3.66 -9.40
C PRO A 177 19.15 3.19 -7.93
N LEU A 178 18.19 2.36 -7.49
CA LEU A 178 18.18 1.77 -6.13
C LEU A 178 19.26 0.69 -5.92
N ARG A 179 19.84 0.16 -7.02
CA ARG A 179 20.92 -0.83 -6.91
C ARG A 179 22.15 -0.20 -6.29
N SER A 180 22.67 -0.85 -5.28
CA SER A 180 23.99 -0.53 -4.78
C SER A 180 25.03 -1.26 -5.63
N ASP A 181 25.75 -0.53 -6.47
CA ASP A 181 26.94 -1.08 -7.12
C ASP A 181 28.10 -0.94 -6.13
N PRO A 182 28.65 -2.06 -5.59
CA PRO A 182 29.77 -2.00 -4.66
C PRO A 182 30.93 -1.17 -5.24
N GLY A 183 31.28 -0.07 -4.56
CA GLY A 183 32.33 0.86 -5.02
C GLY A 183 31.91 1.86 -6.11
N GLY A 184 30.67 1.82 -6.59
CA GLY A 184 30.13 2.81 -7.54
C GLY A 184 29.67 4.11 -6.86
N PRO A 185 29.47 5.20 -7.63
CA PRO A 185 29.05 6.51 -7.11
C PRO A 185 27.69 6.50 -6.42
N LEU A 186 26.89 5.45 -6.61
CA LEU A 186 25.57 5.24 -5.99
C LEU A 186 25.61 4.22 -4.85
N ALA A 187 26.80 3.69 -4.51
CA ALA A 187 26.94 2.76 -3.41
C ALA A 187 26.36 3.34 -2.12
N ASN A 188 25.40 2.63 -1.51
CA ASN A 188 24.73 3.02 -0.26
C ASN A 188 23.96 4.36 -0.32
N ARG A 189 23.63 4.88 -1.50
CA ARG A 189 22.86 6.12 -1.63
C ARG A 189 21.42 5.97 -1.13
N TYR A 190 20.83 4.81 -1.36
CA TYR A 190 19.44 4.53 -0.97
C TYR A 190 19.39 3.57 0.21
N LYS A 191 18.56 3.89 1.18
CA LYS A 191 18.23 2.99 2.28
C LYS A 191 17.01 2.17 1.89
N MET A 192 17.13 0.84 1.87
CA MET A 192 16.03 -0.06 1.51
C MET A 192 15.81 -1.05 2.65
N PHE A 193 14.57 -1.10 3.13
CA PHE A 193 14.12 -2.12 4.07
C PHE A 193 13.23 -3.12 3.32
N GLN A 194 13.81 -4.25 2.95
CA GLN A 194 13.14 -5.33 2.25
C GLN A 194 12.40 -6.21 3.25
N LEU A 195 11.07 -6.19 3.16
CA LEU A 195 10.19 -6.95 4.04
C LEU A 195 9.92 -8.36 3.52
N GLU A 196 9.65 -9.28 4.44
CA GLU A 196 9.01 -10.58 4.20
C GLU A 196 7.78 -10.70 5.11
N GLY A 197 6.74 -9.91 4.84
CA GLY A 197 5.51 -9.89 5.64
C GLY A 197 5.00 -8.50 6.01
N ASP A 198 4.24 -8.44 7.09
CA ASP A 198 3.66 -7.20 7.61
C ASP A 198 4.68 -6.42 8.46
N PHE A 199 4.52 -5.10 8.52
CA PHE A 199 5.43 -4.24 9.26
C PHE A 199 4.73 -3.02 9.84
N ASP A 200 4.85 -2.79 11.15
CA ASP A 200 4.40 -1.58 11.81
C ASP A 200 5.50 -0.51 11.72
N VAL A 201 5.26 0.52 10.90
CA VAL A 201 6.26 1.54 10.55
C VAL A 201 6.78 2.29 11.79
N PHE A 202 5.89 2.54 12.75
CA PHE A 202 6.22 3.30 13.96
C PHE A 202 6.18 2.45 15.24
N GLY A 203 5.75 1.20 15.20
CA GLY A 203 5.64 0.32 16.37
C GLY A 203 4.51 0.71 17.33
N ASP A 204 3.50 1.44 16.87
CA ASP A 204 2.34 1.88 17.64
C ASP A 204 1.00 1.49 16.99
N ASN A 205 1.07 0.65 15.96
CA ASN A 205 -0.06 0.17 15.18
C ASN A 205 -0.85 1.27 14.43
N SER A 206 -0.31 2.49 14.33
CA SER A 206 -0.96 3.60 13.62
C SER A 206 -0.77 3.54 12.11
N VAL A 207 0.40 3.06 11.64
CA VAL A 207 0.73 2.90 10.23
C VAL A 207 1.33 1.51 10.02
N VAL A 208 0.57 0.62 9.40
CA VAL A 208 0.97 -0.78 9.22
C VAL A 208 1.00 -1.13 7.73
N VAL A 209 2.15 -1.53 7.25
CA VAL A 209 2.31 -2.14 5.93
C VAL A 209 1.87 -3.59 6.02
N ARG A 210 0.99 -4.00 5.11
CA ARG A 210 0.48 -5.37 5.05
C ARG A 210 0.84 -6.01 3.72
N ARG A 211 1.63 -7.08 3.76
CA ARG A 211 1.94 -7.88 2.58
C ARG A 211 0.67 -8.46 1.99
N TRP A 212 0.50 -8.31 0.68
CA TRP A 212 -0.65 -8.87 0.00
C TRP A 212 -0.31 -9.32 -1.42
N VAL A 213 -0.12 -10.60 -1.60
CA VAL A 213 0.17 -11.19 -2.91
C VAL A 213 -1.12 -11.26 -3.73
N GLY A 214 -1.29 -10.29 -4.62
CA GLY A 214 -2.48 -10.16 -5.46
C GLY A 214 -2.13 -9.65 -6.85
N HIS A 215 -1.90 -8.35 -6.99
CA HIS A 215 -1.56 -7.70 -8.24
C HIS A 215 -0.15 -8.08 -8.73
N THR A 216 0.84 -8.06 -7.83
CA THR A 216 2.20 -8.54 -8.07
C THR A 216 2.62 -9.55 -6.98
N PRO A 217 3.73 -10.31 -7.17
CA PRO A 217 4.24 -11.24 -6.15
C PRO A 217 4.58 -10.57 -4.82
N GLY A 218 4.99 -9.30 -4.86
CA GLY A 218 5.40 -8.52 -3.71
C GLY A 218 4.50 -7.32 -3.41
N SER A 219 3.28 -7.29 -3.95
CA SER A 219 2.38 -6.18 -3.65
C SER A 219 2.00 -6.11 -2.16
N GLN A 220 1.73 -4.89 -1.69
CA GLN A 220 1.36 -4.62 -0.32
C GLN A 220 0.35 -3.47 -0.24
N MET A 221 -0.41 -3.43 0.84
CA MET A 221 -1.34 -2.36 1.20
C MET A 221 -0.81 -1.64 2.45
N MET A 222 -1.37 -0.47 2.77
CA MET A 222 -1.02 0.24 4.00
C MET A 222 -2.29 0.58 4.80
N ILE A 223 -2.31 0.21 6.07
CA ILE A 223 -3.37 0.56 7.02
C ILE A 223 -2.92 1.81 7.76
N VAL A 224 -3.76 2.84 7.79
CA VAL A 224 -3.54 4.07 8.55
C VAL A 224 -4.69 4.23 9.53
N ARG A 225 -4.38 4.29 10.83
CA ARG A 225 -5.36 4.56 11.87
C ARG A 225 -5.26 6.01 12.29
N LEU A 226 -6.30 6.78 12.00
CA LEU A 226 -6.37 8.22 12.24
C LEU A 226 -7.22 8.51 13.48
N PRO A 227 -6.88 9.55 14.27
CA PRO A 227 -7.58 9.84 15.53
C PRO A 227 -9.08 10.13 15.39
N LYS A 228 -9.50 10.76 14.28
CA LYS A 228 -10.89 11.16 14.06
C LYS A 228 -11.57 10.39 12.93
N THR A 229 -10.84 10.13 11.85
CA THR A 229 -11.38 9.42 10.68
C THR A 229 -11.50 7.93 10.93
N GLY A 230 -10.71 7.37 11.86
CA GLY A 230 -10.62 5.92 12.08
C GLY A 230 -9.67 5.23 11.12
N THR A 231 -9.95 3.96 10.81
CA THR A 231 -9.08 3.13 9.98
C THR A 231 -9.29 3.39 8.50
N VAL A 232 -8.20 3.68 7.79
CA VAL A 232 -8.16 3.81 6.32
C VAL A 232 -7.19 2.79 5.75
N ILE A 233 -7.59 2.08 4.71
CA ILE A 233 -6.76 1.11 3.97
C ILE A 233 -6.39 1.73 2.63
N LEU A 234 -5.10 1.91 2.37
CA LEU A 234 -4.58 2.33 1.07
C LEU A 234 -4.24 1.06 0.29
N THR A 235 -4.98 0.81 -0.78
CA THR A 235 -5.02 -0.52 -1.41
C THR A 235 -3.98 -0.75 -2.48
N SER A 236 -3.39 0.34 -3.04
CA SER A 236 -2.66 0.24 -4.30
C SER A 236 -3.46 -0.60 -5.32
N ASP A 237 -2.84 -1.38 -6.18
CA ASP A 237 -3.53 -2.13 -7.25
C ASP A 237 -4.12 -3.49 -6.84
N ASN A 238 -4.11 -3.80 -5.53
CA ASN A 238 -4.94 -4.91 -5.07
C ASN A 238 -6.45 -4.61 -5.19
N VAL A 239 -6.81 -3.32 -5.37
CA VAL A 239 -8.18 -2.86 -5.67
C VAL A 239 -8.14 -1.66 -6.61
N TYR A 240 -8.75 -1.76 -7.77
CA TYR A 240 -8.87 -0.65 -8.73
C TYR A 240 -10.07 0.24 -8.45
N PHE A 241 -11.26 -0.36 -8.32
CA PHE A 241 -12.52 0.35 -8.08
C PHE A 241 -13.24 -0.16 -6.82
N ARG A 242 -14.00 0.70 -6.17
CA ARG A 242 -14.84 0.29 -5.04
C ARG A 242 -15.78 -0.85 -5.41
N ASP A 243 -16.29 -0.85 -6.64
CA ASP A 243 -17.15 -1.91 -7.16
C ASP A 243 -16.46 -3.27 -7.26
N ASN A 244 -15.14 -3.33 -7.44
CA ASN A 244 -14.41 -4.59 -7.43
C ASN A 244 -14.62 -5.32 -6.09
N VAL A 245 -14.50 -4.60 -4.97
CA VAL A 245 -14.69 -5.14 -3.62
C VAL A 245 -16.14 -5.55 -3.37
N THR A 246 -17.09 -4.69 -3.74
CA THR A 246 -18.50 -4.92 -3.41
C THR A 246 -19.15 -6.03 -4.25
N LYS A 247 -18.68 -6.23 -5.48
CA LYS A 247 -19.23 -7.16 -6.46
C LYS A 247 -18.32 -8.35 -6.79
N ASN A 248 -17.13 -8.46 -6.16
CA ASN A 248 -16.10 -9.47 -6.45
C ASN A 248 -15.66 -9.46 -7.93
N LEU A 249 -15.47 -8.28 -8.52
CA LEU A 249 -15.07 -8.14 -9.91
C LEU A 249 -13.54 -8.07 -10.01
N LEU A 250 -12.94 -9.11 -10.57
CA LEU A 250 -11.49 -9.15 -10.80
C LEU A 250 -11.08 -8.17 -11.91
N PRO A 251 -9.83 -7.69 -11.93
CA PRO A 251 -9.24 -7.11 -13.14
C PRO A 251 -8.98 -8.20 -14.18
N ASP A 252 -8.50 -7.79 -15.36
CA ASP A 252 -7.97 -8.71 -16.36
C ASP A 252 -6.84 -9.57 -15.76
N VAL A 253 -6.72 -10.80 -16.23
CA VAL A 253 -5.73 -11.76 -15.74
C VAL A 253 -4.28 -11.27 -15.93
N SER A 254 -4.02 -10.41 -16.90
CA SER A 254 -2.70 -9.78 -17.11
C SER A 254 -2.32 -8.80 -15.99
N LEU A 255 -3.29 -8.34 -15.19
CA LEU A 255 -3.12 -7.45 -14.04
C LEU A 255 -3.32 -8.17 -12.70
N ALA A 256 -3.35 -9.49 -12.70
CA ALA A 256 -3.60 -10.31 -11.51
C ALA A 256 -2.59 -11.44 -11.41
N TYR A 257 -1.47 -11.21 -10.73
CA TYR A 257 -0.51 -12.28 -10.42
C TYR A 257 -1.19 -13.43 -9.66
N SER A 258 -2.03 -13.09 -8.69
CA SER A 258 -2.86 -14.05 -7.95
C SER A 258 -4.33 -13.59 -7.90
N PRO A 259 -5.18 -14.06 -8.82
CA PRO A 259 -6.62 -13.75 -8.77
C PRO A 259 -7.26 -14.13 -7.44
N THR A 260 -6.89 -15.27 -6.85
CA THR A 260 -7.35 -15.68 -5.51
C THR A 260 -6.85 -14.69 -4.44
N GLY A 261 -5.61 -14.21 -4.54
CA GLY A 261 -5.07 -13.20 -3.64
C GLY A 261 -5.86 -11.90 -3.69
N ILE A 262 -6.27 -11.46 -4.89
CA ILE A 262 -7.13 -10.28 -5.08
C ILE A 262 -8.52 -10.49 -4.44
N LEU A 263 -9.15 -11.64 -4.67
CA LEU A 263 -10.45 -11.94 -4.02
C LEU A 263 -10.35 -11.99 -2.49
N ASN A 264 -9.25 -12.54 -1.97
CA ASN A 264 -8.97 -12.52 -0.54
C ASN A 264 -8.78 -11.09 -0.01
N ALA A 265 -8.18 -10.18 -0.80
CA ALA A 265 -8.09 -8.76 -0.45
C ALA A 265 -9.49 -8.14 -0.32
N TYR A 266 -10.38 -8.40 -1.26
CA TYR A 266 -11.74 -7.89 -1.21
C TYR A 266 -12.50 -8.40 0.02
N GLN A 267 -12.39 -9.69 0.32
CA GLN A 267 -12.99 -10.27 1.52
C GLN A 267 -12.43 -9.62 2.79
N TRP A 268 -11.11 -9.54 2.91
CA TRP A 268 -10.46 -8.93 4.07
C TRP A 268 -10.85 -7.46 4.27
N ILE A 269 -10.96 -6.68 3.18
CA ILE A 269 -11.42 -5.28 3.26
C ILE A 269 -12.85 -5.22 3.81
N ARG A 270 -13.77 -6.08 3.33
CA ARG A 270 -15.13 -6.14 3.88
C ARG A 270 -15.16 -6.51 5.36
N GLU A 271 -14.30 -7.43 5.79
CA GLU A 271 -14.14 -7.80 7.20
C GLU A 271 -13.64 -6.61 8.04
N MET A 272 -12.68 -5.85 7.53
CA MET A 272 -12.19 -4.63 8.18
C MET A 272 -13.27 -3.54 8.26
N GLN A 273 -14.08 -3.38 7.21
CA GLN A 273 -15.24 -2.49 7.21
C GLN A 273 -16.27 -2.89 8.27
N ALA A 274 -16.55 -4.18 8.39
CA ALA A 274 -17.50 -4.69 9.37
C ALA A 274 -16.99 -4.52 10.81
N ARG A 275 -15.71 -4.83 11.04
CA ARG A 275 -15.08 -4.87 12.37
C ARG A 275 -14.63 -3.50 12.87
N GLU A 276 -13.95 -2.72 12.04
CA GLU A 276 -13.30 -1.46 12.41
C GLU A 276 -13.97 -0.24 11.78
N LYS A 277 -15.05 -0.41 10.99
CA LYS A 277 -15.63 0.66 10.16
C LYS A 277 -14.60 1.27 9.20
N ALA A 278 -13.64 0.44 8.76
CA ALA A 278 -12.56 0.92 7.92
C ALA A 278 -13.08 1.47 6.58
N GLU A 279 -12.53 2.60 6.16
CA GLU A 279 -12.63 3.08 4.79
C GLU A 279 -11.46 2.52 3.98
N PHE A 280 -11.60 2.48 2.64
CA PHE A 280 -10.47 2.15 1.78
C PHE A 280 -10.37 3.12 0.60
N PHE A 281 -9.14 3.48 0.27
CA PHE A 281 -8.80 4.39 -0.80
C PHE A 281 -8.00 3.65 -1.87
N THR A 282 -8.45 3.78 -3.11
CA THR A 282 -7.81 3.21 -4.29
C THR A 282 -7.03 4.29 -5.03
N ALA A 283 -6.05 3.90 -5.83
CA ALA A 283 -5.28 4.82 -6.66
C ALA A 283 -6.01 5.21 -7.95
N HIS A 284 -6.92 4.36 -8.45
CA HIS A 284 -7.40 4.41 -9.83
C HIS A 284 -8.92 4.57 -9.99
N ASP A 285 -9.71 4.64 -8.91
CA ASP A 285 -11.15 4.84 -9.01
C ASP A 285 -11.47 6.33 -9.23
N PRO A 286 -11.94 6.77 -10.40
CA PRO A 286 -12.18 8.18 -10.68
C PRO A 286 -13.30 8.77 -9.82
N ASP A 287 -14.35 8.00 -9.54
CA ASP A 287 -15.49 8.47 -8.76
C ASP A 287 -15.12 8.57 -7.27
N ALA A 288 -14.45 7.54 -6.73
CA ALA A 288 -13.95 7.56 -5.37
C ALA A 288 -12.92 8.69 -5.17
N PHE A 289 -11.97 8.84 -6.10
CA PHE A 289 -10.95 9.89 -6.01
C PHE A 289 -11.55 11.30 -6.11
N LYS A 290 -12.56 11.49 -6.95
CA LYS A 290 -13.29 12.76 -7.04
C LYS A 290 -13.94 13.14 -5.71
N ALA A 291 -14.48 12.16 -4.98
CA ALA A 291 -15.15 12.36 -3.69
C ALA A 291 -14.16 12.55 -2.52
N MET A 292 -12.88 12.15 -2.65
CA MET A 292 -11.89 12.30 -1.60
C MET A 292 -11.57 13.77 -1.33
N LYS A 293 -11.22 14.09 -0.08
CA LYS A 293 -10.44 15.27 0.26
C LYS A 293 -9.07 15.13 -0.37
N LYS A 294 -8.64 16.16 -1.11
CA LYS A 294 -7.32 16.20 -1.76
C LYS A 294 -6.48 17.30 -1.15
N ALA A 295 -5.16 17.08 -1.10
CA ALA A 295 -4.24 18.10 -0.60
C ALA A 295 -4.57 19.51 -1.19
N PRO A 296 -4.57 20.59 -0.38
CA PRO A 296 -4.09 20.64 1.01
C PRO A 296 -5.08 20.16 2.08
N GLU A 297 -6.31 19.77 1.73
CA GLU A 297 -7.24 19.15 2.68
C GLU A 297 -6.73 17.76 3.13
N PHE A 298 -7.15 17.31 4.32
CA PHE A 298 -6.66 16.09 4.94
C PHE A 298 -7.75 15.35 5.72
N TYR A 299 -7.44 14.10 6.04
CA TYR A 299 -8.13 13.25 7.00
C TYR A 299 -7.31 13.21 8.30
N GLU A 300 -8.01 13.27 9.44
CA GLU A 300 -7.40 13.27 10.78
C GLU A 300 -8.03 12.24 11.72
#